data_54845bf4b13b525f8874ddd03b7c179a
#
_entry.id   54845bf4b13b525f8874ddd03b7c179a
#
_cell.length_a   1.000
_cell.length_b   1.000
_cell.length_c   1.000
_cell.angle_alpha   90.00
_cell.angle_beta   90.00
_cell.angle_gamma   90.00
#
_symmetry.space_group_name_H-M   'P 1'
#
loop_
_entity.id
_entity.type
_entity.pdbx_description
1 polymer ?
#
loop_
_entity_poly.entity_id
_entity_poly.type
_entity_poly.pdbx_seq_one_letter_code
_entity_poly.pdbx_strand_id
1 'polypeptide(L)'
;MTTLNLTLLGAFREITAAELPFVTSAHSGRPLRRYALQLHVPDERHQELDAELKAAATPDGDHLQGSDAAWRVSEGWTASSQGRRPEIYVYRIEIQEVEILCAEALEVEGLRIVPDRYRERADEDTITVTVVAELSGEDDEHLEELLREPGVWYDVTRRGISDTPVRMRFGRCVWQRTEEGGRRHHLELVGDEGSPETAPSALDLAARPRLDRALEQVAAHTDALFRLLEELRAGGVLSEGAFKAVEAAAAPRPLTPMEQRELSRTGRLSDYWS
;
A
#
# COMPACT_ATOMS: atom_id res chain seq x y z
N MET A 1 -27.41 24.24 -0.77
CA MET A 1 -27.90 22.96 -0.21
C MET A 1 -28.22 22.07 -1.36
N THR A 2 -27.74 20.85 -1.35
CA THR A 2 -27.99 19.86 -2.40
C THR A 2 -28.63 18.63 -1.77
N THR A 3 -29.24 17.79 -2.59
CA THR A 3 -29.86 16.55 -2.13
C THR A 3 -28.98 15.39 -2.53
N LEU A 4 -28.66 14.56 -1.57
CA LEU A 4 -27.88 13.31 -1.76
C LEU A 4 -28.77 12.10 -1.48
N ASN A 5 -28.58 11.09 -2.29
CA ASN A 5 -29.21 9.80 -2.10
C ASN A 5 -28.18 8.81 -1.56
N LEU A 6 -28.34 8.39 -0.30
CA LEU A 6 -27.43 7.48 0.38
C LEU A 6 -28.17 6.26 0.92
N THR A 7 -27.52 5.13 0.91
CA THR A 7 -27.97 3.95 1.67
C THR A 7 -27.46 4.07 3.09
N LEU A 8 -28.36 4.19 4.03
CA LEU A 8 -28.07 4.27 5.46
C LEU A 8 -29.05 3.38 6.23
N LEU A 9 -28.53 2.60 7.17
CA LEU A 9 -29.33 1.68 7.97
C LEU A 9 -30.13 0.70 7.10
N GLY A 10 -29.51 0.20 6.02
CA GLY A 10 -30.14 -0.72 5.09
C GLY A 10 -31.24 -0.14 4.20
N ALA A 11 -31.45 1.19 4.21
CA ALA A 11 -32.47 1.83 3.41
C ALA A 11 -31.92 3.01 2.60
N PHE A 12 -32.38 3.15 1.37
CA PHE A 12 -32.08 4.28 0.51
C PHE A 12 -32.82 5.54 1.02
N ARG A 13 -32.06 6.62 1.25
CA ARG A 13 -32.57 7.84 1.86
C ARG A 13 -32.14 9.05 1.08
N GLU A 14 -33.07 9.98 0.92
CA GLU A 14 -32.82 11.32 0.40
C GLU A 14 -32.45 12.25 1.56
N ILE A 15 -31.26 12.84 1.50
CA ILE A 15 -30.69 13.62 2.60
C ILE A 15 -30.26 14.98 2.07
N THR A 16 -30.69 16.03 2.76
CA THR A 16 -30.21 17.39 2.46
C THR A 16 -28.81 17.58 3.00
N ALA A 17 -27.93 18.04 2.14
CA ALA A 17 -26.50 18.21 2.41
C ALA A 17 -26.04 19.63 2.16
N ALA A 18 -25.07 20.08 2.92
CA ALA A 18 -24.32 21.31 2.64
C ALA A 18 -23.01 20.94 1.94
N GLU A 19 -22.74 21.58 0.81
CA GLU A 19 -21.48 21.41 0.09
C GLU A 19 -20.32 21.99 0.91
N LEU A 20 -19.23 21.24 0.96
CA LEU A 20 -17.96 21.64 1.53
C LEU A 20 -16.95 21.87 0.40
N PRO A 21 -15.85 22.61 0.65
CA PRO A 21 -14.75 22.67 -0.31
C PRO A 21 -14.28 21.27 -0.71
N PHE A 22 -14.08 21.07 -2.01
CA PHE A 22 -13.56 19.81 -2.53
C PHE A 22 -12.12 19.57 -2.05
N VAL A 23 -11.71 18.32 -2.07
CA VAL A 23 -10.31 17.89 -1.86
C VAL A 23 -9.79 17.38 -3.17
N THR A 24 -8.56 17.73 -3.52
CA THR A 24 -7.89 17.17 -4.70
C THR A 24 -7.47 15.74 -4.40
N SER A 25 -7.80 14.81 -5.29
CA SER A 25 -7.33 13.44 -5.18
C SER A 25 -5.82 13.37 -5.31
N ALA A 26 -5.16 12.68 -4.39
CA ALA A 26 -3.75 12.37 -4.49
C ALA A 26 -3.45 11.37 -5.64
N HIS A 27 -4.44 10.60 -6.07
CA HIS A 27 -4.30 9.59 -7.12
C HIS A 27 -4.40 10.15 -8.53
N SER A 28 -5.51 10.83 -8.82
CA SER A 28 -5.81 11.32 -10.17
C SER A 28 -5.66 12.83 -10.33
N GLY A 29 -5.53 13.57 -9.23
CA GLY A 29 -5.56 15.03 -9.25
C GLY A 29 -6.96 15.62 -9.46
N ARG A 30 -8.03 14.81 -9.57
CA ARG A 30 -9.39 15.30 -9.75
C ARG A 30 -9.98 15.85 -8.44
N PRO A 31 -10.90 16.81 -8.51
CA PRO A 31 -11.62 17.27 -7.33
C PRO A 31 -12.60 16.19 -6.85
N LEU A 32 -12.53 15.85 -5.55
CA LEU A 32 -13.44 14.96 -4.85
C LEU A 32 -14.46 15.78 -4.08
N ARG A 33 -15.75 15.47 -4.25
CA ARG A 33 -16.85 16.17 -3.60
C ARG A 33 -16.87 15.87 -2.10
N ARG A 34 -17.26 16.86 -1.31
CA ARG A 34 -17.43 16.74 0.14
C ARG A 34 -18.73 17.37 0.56
N TYR A 35 -19.37 16.76 1.55
CA TYR A 35 -20.64 17.25 2.07
C TYR A 35 -20.69 17.14 3.60
N ALA A 36 -21.37 18.11 4.22
CA ALA A 36 -21.80 18.02 5.60
C ALA A 36 -23.27 17.62 5.66
N LEU A 37 -23.58 16.60 6.45
CA LEU A 37 -24.91 16.03 6.63
C LEU A 37 -25.37 16.19 8.07
N GLN A 38 -26.70 16.35 8.24
CA GLN A 38 -27.35 16.25 9.53
C GLN A 38 -28.41 15.15 9.47
N LEU A 39 -28.26 14.13 10.32
CA LEU A 39 -29.17 12.98 10.38
C LEU A 39 -29.92 12.99 11.71
N HIS A 40 -31.21 12.67 11.67
CA HIS A 40 -32.05 12.49 12.84
C HIS A 40 -32.39 11.02 12.97
N VAL A 41 -31.94 10.37 14.05
CA VAL A 41 -32.06 8.92 14.23
C VAL A 41 -32.71 8.62 15.57
N PRO A 42 -33.76 7.77 15.60
CA PRO A 42 -34.36 7.30 16.86
C PRO A 42 -33.32 6.53 17.69
N ASP A 43 -33.49 6.60 19.01
CA ASP A 43 -32.59 5.91 19.96
C ASP A 43 -32.41 4.40 19.66
N GLU A 44 -33.50 3.74 19.23
CA GLU A 44 -33.47 2.30 18.88
C GLU A 44 -32.48 1.95 17.77
N ARG A 45 -32.12 2.91 16.91
CA ARG A 45 -31.23 2.70 15.76
C ARG A 45 -29.92 3.47 15.84
N HIS A 46 -29.72 4.21 16.91
CA HIS A 46 -28.51 5.03 17.09
C HIS A 46 -27.24 4.18 17.10
N GLN A 47 -27.22 3.03 17.79
CA GLN A 47 -26.03 2.16 17.84
C GLN A 47 -25.72 1.53 16.48
N GLU A 48 -26.75 1.17 15.71
CA GLU A 48 -26.58 0.61 14.36
C GLU A 48 -25.94 1.64 13.40
N LEU A 49 -26.42 2.88 13.45
CA LEU A 49 -25.82 3.96 12.65
C LEU A 49 -24.39 4.26 13.08
N ASP A 50 -24.09 4.29 14.37
CA ASP A 50 -22.74 4.55 14.87
C ASP A 50 -21.75 3.46 14.41
N ALA A 51 -22.17 2.21 14.37
CA ALA A 51 -21.36 1.11 13.84
C ALA A 51 -21.13 1.23 12.32
N GLU A 52 -22.17 1.60 11.55
CA GLU A 52 -22.08 1.83 10.11
C GLU A 52 -21.14 3.01 9.78
N LEU A 53 -21.23 4.11 10.51
CA LEU A 53 -20.34 5.26 10.34
C LEU A 53 -18.89 4.93 10.67
N LYS A 54 -18.65 4.14 11.73
CA LYS A 54 -17.30 3.67 12.08
C LYS A 54 -16.70 2.79 10.99
N ALA A 55 -17.49 1.88 10.42
CA ALA A 55 -17.06 1.07 9.29
C ALA A 55 -16.71 1.93 8.08
N ALA A 56 -17.56 2.92 7.77
CA ALA A 56 -17.35 3.82 6.63
C ALA A 56 -16.25 4.88 6.82
N ALA A 57 -15.77 5.08 8.05
CA ALA A 57 -14.63 5.94 8.35
C ALA A 57 -13.28 5.24 8.17
N THR A 58 -13.27 3.90 8.20
CA THR A 58 -12.05 3.10 8.04
C THR A 58 -11.57 3.18 6.58
N PRO A 59 -10.28 3.42 6.31
CA PRO A 59 -9.76 3.56 4.94
C PRO A 59 -10.07 2.39 4.00
N ASP A 60 -9.98 1.17 4.50
CA ASP A 60 -10.27 -0.08 3.77
C ASP A 60 -11.65 -0.68 4.15
N GLY A 61 -12.53 0.12 4.79
CA GLY A 61 -13.85 -0.32 5.28
C GLY A 61 -14.96 -0.22 4.23
N ASP A 62 -16.16 -0.62 4.66
CA ASP A 62 -17.36 -0.49 3.82
C ASP A 62 -17.76 0.97 3.70
N HIS A 63 -17.77 1.50 2.49
CA HIS A 63 -18.17 2.87 2.20
C HIS A 63 -19.70 3.01 2.12
N LEU A 64 -20.21 4.19 2.48
CA LEU A 64 -21.61 4.51 2.27
C LEU A 64 -21.91 4.54 0.78
N GLN A 65 -22.94 3.83 0.35
CA GLN A 65 -23.31 3.75 -1.05
C GLN A 65 -24.28 4.88 -1.38
N GLY A 66 -23.93 5.69 -2.37
CA GLY A 66 -24.81 6.68 -2.96
C GLY A 66 -25.34 6.24 -4.33
N SER A 67 -26.22 7.05 -4.93
CA SER A 67 -26.74 6.80 -6.28
C SER A 67 -25.68 6.94 -7.38
N ASP A 68 -24.68 7.77 -7.17
CA ASP A 68 -23.70 8.18 -8.17
C ASP A 68 -22.24 8.02 -7.71
N ALA A 69 -22.01 7.77 -6.42
CA ALA A 69 -20.70 7.59 -5.84
C ALA A 69 -20.74 6.79 -4.54
N ALA A 70 -19.58 6.26 -4.14
CA ALA A 70 -19.34 5.77 -2.79
C ALA A 70 -18.77 6.93 -1.93
N TRP A 71 -19.02 6.89 -0.63
CA TRP A 71 -18.66 7.96 0.29
C TRP A 71 -17.98 7.42 1.53
N ARG A 72 -16.84 7.99 1.86
CA ARG A 72 -16.15 7.75 3.13
C ARG A 72 -16.61 8.79 4.14
N VAL A 73 -16.83 8.35 5.38
CA VAL A 73 -17.11 9.25 6.50
C VAL A 73 -15.80 9.81 7.03
N SER A 74 -15.72 11.13 7.22
CA SER A 74 -14.58 11.76 7.88
C SER A 74 -14.59 11.44 9.38
N GLU A 75 -13.45 11.27 9.98
CA GLU A 75 -13.32 11.08 11.42
C GLU A 75 -13.86 12.32 12.17
N GLY A 76 -14.37 12.10 13.38
CA GLY A 76 -14.76 13.18 14.27
C GLY A 76 -16.22 13.64 14.14
N TRP A 77 -17.13 12.78 13.65
CA TRP A 77 -18.57 13.10 13.71
C TRP A 77 -19.05 13.29 15.13
N THR A 78 -20.12 14.08 15.30
CA THR A 78 -20.74 14.35 16.59
C THR A 78 -22.16 13.79 16.64
N ALA A 79 -22.52 13.17 17.76
CA ALA A 79 -23.87 12.75 18.05
C ALA A 79 -24.35 13.46 19.33
N SER A 80 -25.56 14.02 19.30
CA SER A 80 -26.18 14.67 20.45
C SER A 80 -27.60 14.23 20.61
N SER A 81 -28.01 13.86 21.84
CA SER A 81 -29.43 13.59 22.16
C SER A 81 -30.20 14.88 22.34
N GLN A 82 -31.41 14.93 21.83
CA GLN A 82 -32.32 16.06 22.03
C GLN A 82 -33.07 16.00 23.36
N GLY A 83 -32.95 14.91 24.16
CA GLY A 83 -33.59 14.78 25.46
C GLY A 83 -35.11 14.78 25.43
N ARG A 84 -35.76 14.58 24.28
CA ARG A 84 -37.19 14.49 24.09
C ARG A 84 -37.66 13.03 24.09
N ARG A 85 -38.93 12.80 24.39
CA ARG A 85 -39.53 11.45 24.25
C ARG A 85 -40.44 11.43 23.01
N PRO A 86 -40.22 10.52 22.02
CA PRO A 86 -39.09 9.58 21.93
C PRO A 86 -37.75 10.31 21.78
N GLU A 87 -36.69 9.71 22.30
CA GLU A 87 -35.33 10.25 22.21
C GLU A 87 -34.82 10.19 20.75
N ILE A 88 -34.30 11.29 20.27
CA ILE A 88 -33.76 11.43 18.91
C ILE A 88 -32.34 11.90 19.02
N TYR A 89 -31.43 11.16 18.37
CA TYR A 89 -30.02 11.53 18.20
C TYR A 89 -29.86 12.35 16.93
N VAL A 90 -29.13 13.43 17.03
CA VAL A 90 -28.76 14.29 15.91
C VAL A 90 -27.27 14.04 15.63
N TYR A 91 -27.01 13.46 14.48
CA TYR A 91 -25.65 13.25 13.97
C TYR A 91 -25.26 14.38 13.01
N ARG A 92 -24.06 14.89 13.18
CA ARG A 92 -23.43 15.78 12.21
C ARG A 92 -22.18 15.07 11.71
N ILE A 93 -22.19 14.76 10.42
CA ILE A 93 -21.14 13.98 9.76
C ILE A 93 -20.65 14.72 8.53
N GLU A 94 -19.39 14.58 8.23
CA GLU A 94 -18.83 14.98 6.95
C GLU A 94 -18.52 13.72 6.14
N ILE A 95 -18.84 13.77 4.86
CA ILE A 95 -18.55 12.69 3.93
C ILE A 95 -17.75 13.22 2.76
N GLN A 96 -16.88 12.37 2.25
CA GLN A 96 -16.03 12.64 1.08
C GLN A 96 -16.23 11.55 0.04
N GLU A 97 -16.32 11.97 -1.22
CA GLU A 97 -16.38 11.05 -2.35
C GLU A 97 -15.16 10.11 -2.35
N VAL A 98 -15.41 8.81 -2.53
CA VAL A 98 -14.36 7.80 -2.69
C VAL A 98 -14.06 7.65 -4.18
N GLU A 99 -12.81 7.75 -4.52
CA GLU A 99 -12.35 7.50 -5.88
C GLU A 99 -12.18 6.01 -6.11
N ILE A 100 -12.88 5.48 -7.10
CA ILE A 100 -12.68 4.09 -7.54
C ILE A 100 -11.53 4.11 -8.55
N LEU A 101 -10.41 3.54 -8.15
CA LEU A 101 -9.21 3.47 -8.98
C LEU A 101 -9.24 2.21 -9.83
N CYS A 102 -9.38 2.40 -11.14
CA CYS A 102 -9.42 1.32 -12.11
C CYS A 102 -8.40 1.62 -13.20
N ALA A 103 -7.20 1.06 -13.06
CA ALA A 103 -6.19 1.22 -14.10
C ALA A 103 -6.49 0.28 -15.26
N GLU A 104 -6.57 0.82 -16.46
CA GLU A 104 -6.68 0.05 -17.70
C GLU A 104 -5.34 -0.56 -18.10
N ALA A 105 -4.27 0.15 -17.85
CA ALA A 105 -2.90 -0.31 -18.05
C ALA A 105 -1.90 0.57 -17.29
N LEU A 106 -0.75 -0.03 -16.95
CA LEU A 106 0.45 0.69 -16.60
C LEU A 106 1.39 0.71 -17.80
N GLU A 107 1.90 1.89 -18.13
CA GLU A 107 2.90 2.07 -19.18
C GLU A 107 4.21 2.53 -18.54
N VAL A 108 5.28 1.77 -18.78
CA VAL A 108 6.63 2.04 -18.26
C VAL A 108 7.66 1.65 -19.32
N GLU A 109 8.50 2.60 -19.75
CA GLU A 109 9.59 2.36 -20.72
C GLU A 109 9.14 1.56 -21.97
N GLY A 110 7.93 1.83 -22.48
CA GLY A 110 7.36 1.13 -23.63
C GLY A 110 6.68 -0.22 -23.30
N LEU A 111 6.85 -0.76 -22.09
CA LEU A 111 6.12 -1.91 -21.62
C LEU A 111 4.69 -1.48 -21.22
N ARG A 112 3.69 -2.23 -21.69
CA ARG A 112 2.30 -2.06 -21.30
C ARG A 112 1.81 -3.25 -20.46
N ILE A 113 1.55 -3.00 -19.18
CA ILE A 113 1.06 -3.99 -18.24
C ILE A 113 -0.44 -3.79 -18.06
N VAL A 114 -1.24 -4.77 -18.47
CA VAL A 114 -2.69 -4.78 -18.24
C VAL A 114 -2.95 -5.52 -16.93
N PRO A 115 -3.49 -4.86 -15.91
CA PRO A 115 -3.68 -5.49 -14.61
C PRO A 115 -4.91 -6.39 -14.56
N ASP A 116 -4.76 -7.61 -14.03
CA ASP A 116 -5.88 -8.43 -13.56
C ASP A 116 -6.46 -7.88 -12.27
N ARG A 117 -5.56 -7.35 -11.40
CA ARG A 117 -5.90 -6.67 -10.15
C ARG A 117 -5.02 -5.44 -10.01
N TYR A 118 -5.64 -4.36 -9.55
CA TYR A 118 -4.98 -3.09 -9.29
C TYR A 118 -5.37 -2.56 -7.93
N ARG A 119 -4.40 -2.10 -7.18
CA ARG A 119 -4.61 -1.38 -5.92
C ARG A 119 -3.61 -0.26 -5.81
N GLU A 120 -4.07 0.90 -5.45
CA GLU A 120 -3.24 2.06 -5.21
C GLU A 120 -3.53 2.63 -3.82
N ARG A 121 -2.49 3.01 -3.11
CA ARG A 121 -2.56 3.72 -1.84
C ARG A 121 -1.74 4.97 -1.96
N ALA A 122 -2.28 6.09 -1.48
CA ALA A 122 -1.55 7.32 -1.30
C ALA A 122 -1.43 7.58 0.21
N ASP A 123 -0.22 7.61 0.70
CA ASP A 123 0.14 8.13 2.01
C ASP A 123 0.55 9.60 1.85
N GLU A 124 0.86 10.31 2.95
CA GLU A 124 1.11 11.76 2.93
C GLU A 124 2.09 12.20 1.84
N ASP A 125 3.11 11.39 1.53
CA ASP A 125 4.20 11.76 0.63
C ASP A 125 4.48 10.71 -0.47
N THR A 126 3.73 9.61 -0.56
CA THR A 126 4.08 8.50 -1.45
C THR A 126 2.86 7.78 -2.00
N ILE A 127 2.87 7.53 -3.31
CA ILE A 127 1.91 6.62 -3.95
C ILE A 127 2.54 5.23 -4.03
N THR A 128 1.85 4.22 -3.52
CA THR A 128 2.21 2.81 -3.69
C THR A 128 1.18 2.12 -4.57
N VAL A 129 1.63 1.50 -5.65
CA VAL A 129 0.80 0.74 -6.59
C VAL A 129 1.12 -0.73 -6.48
N THR A 130 0.11 -1.56 -6.27
CA THR A 130 0.22 -3.02 -6.30
C THR A 130 -0.57 -3.54 -7.50
N VAL A 131 0.08 -4.36 -8.31
CA VAL A 131 -0.49 -4.91 -9.55
C VAL A 131 -0.30 -6.41 -9.62
N VAL A 132 -1.34 -7.10 -10.05
CA VAL A 132 -1.24 -8.49 -10.51
C VAL A 132 -1.53 -8.49 -11.99
N ALA A 133 -0.61 -9.03 -12.79
CA ALA A 133 -0.75 -9.11 -14.23
C ALA A 133 -0.09 -10.39 -14.76
N GLU A 134 -0.63 -10.92 -15.84
CA GLU A 134 -0.03 -12.04 -16.58
C GLU A 134 0.73 -11.50 -17.78
N LEU A 135 2.02 -11.85 -17.86
CA LEU A 135 2.88 -11.48 -18.98
C LEU A 135 3.52 -12.73 -19.60
N SER A 136 3.82 -12.62 -20.88
CA SER A 136 4.46 -13.71 -21.63
C SER A 136 5.29 -13.16 -22.78
N GLY A 137 6.25 -13.97 -23.26
CA GLY A 137 7.10 -13.60 -24.40
C GLY A 137 7.92 -12.35 -24.16
N GLU A 138 7.94 -11.44 -25.13
CA GLU A 138 8.75 -10.22 -25.12
C GLU A 138 8.40 -9.28 -23.95
N ASP A 139 7.13 -9.20 -23.55
CA ASP A 139 6.70 -8.34 -22.44
C ASP A 139 7.24 -8.84 -21.10
N ASP A 140 7.29 -10.16 -20.89
CA ASP A 140 7.87 -10.78 -19.70
C ASP A 140 9.39 -10.55 -19.64
N GLU A 141 10.07 -10.72 -20.80
CA GLU A 141 11.51 -10.47 -20.91
C GLU A 141 11.84 -8.97 -20.65
N HIS A 142 11.02 -8.07 -21.21
CA HIS A 142 11.19 -6.63 -21.00
C HIS A 142 10.99 -6.26 -19.51
N LEU A 143 9.95 -6.80 -18.85
CA LEU A 143 9.77 -6.60 -17.41
C LEU A 143 10.98 -7.11 -16.63
N GLU A 144 11.51 -8.29 -16.98
CA GLU A 144 12.72 -8.80 -16.32
C GLU A 144 13.92 -7.87 -16.48
N GLU A 145 14.07 -7.21 -17.63
CA GLU A 145 15.12 -6.20 -17.82
C GLU A 145 14.96 -5.01 -16.90
N LEU A 146 13.75 -4.46 -16.81
CA LEU A 146 13.45 -3.33 -15.91
C LEU A 146 13.71 -3.69 -14.43
N LEU A 147 13.50 -4.96 -14.05
CA LEU A 147 13.70 -5.44 -12.68
C LEU A 147 15.16 -5.78 -12.34
N ARG A 148 16.08 -5.81 -13.32
CA ARG A 148 17.51 -6.12 -13.08
C ARG A 148 18.21 -5.06 -12.28
N GLU A 149 17.79 -3.82 -12.39
CA GLU A 149 18.40 -2.67 -11.71
C GLU A 149 17.45 -2.14 -10.62
N PRO A 150 17.49 -2.72 -9.41
CA PRO A 150 16.64 -2.25 -8.32
C PRO A 150 17.02 -0.82 -7.93
N GLY A 151 16.02 0.03 -7.76
CA GLY A 151 16.21 1.42 -7.38
C GLY A 151 16.26 2.42 -8.54
N VAL A 152 16.19 1.97 -9.78
CA VAL A 152 15.97 2.86 -10.94
C VAL A 152 14.55 3.42 -10.90
N TRP A 153 14.44 4.71 -11.16
CA TRP A 153 13.18 5.43 -11.22
C TRP A 153 12.71 5.54 -12.66
N TYR A 154 11.47 5.16 -12.90
CA TYR A 154 10.80 5.18 -14.20
C TYR A 154 9.61 6.12 -14.20
N ASP A 155 9.30 6.69 -15.35
CA ASP A 155 8.06 7.41 -15.56
C ASP A 155 6.93 6.41 -15.87
N VAL A 156 5.99 6.27 -14.94
CA VAL A 156 4.90 5.31 -15.02
C VAL A 156 3.58 6.03 -15.28
N THR A 157 2.94 5.75 -16.41
CA THR A 157 1.59 6.25 -16.71
C THR A 157 0.56 5.23 -16.30
N ARG A 158 -0.44 5.66 -15.50
CA ARG A 158 -1.52 4.83 -14.99
C ARG A 158 -2.79 5.10 -15.79
N ARG A 159 -2.88 4.47 -16.99
CA ARG A 159 -4.01 4.65 -17.90
C ARG A 159 -5.33 4.29 -17.25
N GLY A 160 -6.34 5.14 -17.43
CA GLY A 160 -7.64 5.03 -16.76
C GLY A 160 -7.71 5.75 -15.40
N ILE A 161 -6.57 6.17 -14.82
CA ILE A 161 -6.50 6.97 -13.60
C ILE A 161 -5.97 8.37 -13.91
N SER A 162 -4.77 8.45 -14.49
CA SER A 162 -4.12 9.70 -14.87
C SER A 162 -3.21 9.48 -16.09
N ASP A 163 -3.30 10.40 -17.04
CA ASP A 163 -2.37 10.43 -18.19
C ASP A 163 -1.04 11.13 -17.84
N THR A 164 -0.98 11.77 -16.68
CA THR A 164 0.27 12.35 -16.19
C THR A 164 1.14 11.24 -15.62
N PRO A 165 2.36 11.03 -16.12
CA PRO A 165 3.26 10.04 -15.59
C PRO A 165 3.67 10.42 -14.16
N VAL A 166 3.85 9.41 -13.34
CA VAL A 166 4.39 9.53 -11.99
C VAL A 166 5.72 8.80 -11.97
N ARG A 167 6.72 9.42 -11.38
CA ARG A 167 8.03 8.81 -11.21
C ARG A 167 7.96 7.74 -10.14
N MET A 168 8.17 6.48 -10.52
CA MET A 168 8.03 5.32 -9.66
C MET A 168 9.23 4.38 -9.82
N ARG A 169 9.51 3.61 -8.79
CA ARG A 169 10.49 2.50 -8.85
C ARG A 169 9.79 1.19 -8.54
N PHE A 170 10.30 0.10 -9.08
CA PHE A 170 9.88 -1.22 -8.68
C PHE A 170 10.37 -1.50 -7.26
N GLY A 171 9.42 -1.83 -6.38
CA GLY A 171 9.67 -2.33 -5.06
C GLY A 171 9.72 -3.86 -5.09
N ARG A 172 8.72 -4.46 -4.46
CA ARG A 172 8.59 -5.90 -4.37
C ARG A 172 8.06 -6.50 -5.67
N CYS A 173 8.70 -7.55 -6.17
CA CYS A 173 8.23 -8.29 -7.32
C CYS A 173 8.28 -9.80 -7.06
N VAL A 174 7.16 -10.49 -7.29
CA VAL A 174 7.03 -11.94 -7.18
C VAL A 174 6.33 -12.45 -8.42
N TRP A 175 6.71 -13.61 -8.92
CA TRP A 175 5.99 -14.23 -10.03
C TRP A 175 5.80 -15.74 -9.81
N GLN A 176 4.81 -16.30 -10.48
CA GLN A 176 4.57 -17.74 -10.59
C GLN A 176 4.30 -18.09 -12.06
N ARG A 177 4.62 -19.30 -12.43
CA ARG A 177 4.26 -19.82 -13.77
C ARG A 177 2.77 -20.09 -13.83
N THR A 178 2.15 -19.73 -14.95
CA THR A 178 0.79 -20.11 -15.27
C THR A 178 0.75 -21.43 -16.05
N GLU A 179 -0.40 -22.07 -16.09
CA GLU A 179 -0.61 -23.33 -16.85
C GLU A 179 -0.42 -23.12 -18.35
N GLU A 180 -0.65 -21.92 -18.86
CA GLU A 180 -0.51 -21.53 -20.26
C GLU A 180 0.92 -21.18 -20.67
N GLY A 181 1.87 -21.29 -19.75
CA GLY A 181 3.29 -21.04 -19.98
C GLY A 181 3.75 -19.59 -19.83
N GLY A 182 2.84 -18.68 -19.47
CA GLY A 182 3.13 -17.32 -19.08
C GLY A 182 3.60 -17.22 -17.63
N ARG A 183 3.80 -15.98 -17.17
CA ARG A 183 4.10 -15.68 -15.78
C ARG A 183 3.09 -14.69 -15.23
N ARG A 184 2.49 -15.02 -14.09
CA ARG A 184 1.68 -14.09 -13.31
C ARG A 184 2.58 -13.36 -12.32
N HIS A 185 2.72 -12.08 -12.53
CA HIS A 185 3.53 -11.19 -11.72
C HIS A 185 2.68 -10.49 -10.67
N HIS A 186 3.23 -10.37 -9.46
CA HIS A 186 2.75 -9.49 -8.40
C HIS A 186 3.80 -8.39 -8.24
N LEU A 187 3.46 -7.20 -8.67
CA LEU A 187 4.37 -6.06 -8.71
C LEU A 187 3.96 -5.02 -7.68
N GLU A 188 4.93 -4.46 -7.01
CA GLU A 188 4.78 -3.26 -6.22
C GLU A 188 5.62 -2.16 -6.85
N LEU A 189 5.00 -1.00 -7.08
CA LEU A 189 5.70 0.20 -7.52
C LEU A 189 5.49 1.27 -6.45
N VAL A 190 6.57 1.98 -6.13
CA VAL A 190 6.58 3.04 -5.12
C VAL A 190 6.91 4.35 -5.83
N GLY A 191 5.98 5.28 -5.77
CA GLY A 191 6.14 6.62 -6.33
C GLY A 191 6.84 7.56 -5.37
N ASP A 192 7.42 8.59 -5.94
CA ASP A 192 7.96 9.72 -5.22
C ASP A 192 7.01 10.91 -5.43
N GLU A 193 6.34 11.35 -4.37
CA GLU A 193 5.56 12.58 -4.42
C GLU A 193 6.45 13.77 -4.06
N GLY A 194 7.11 14.29 -5.08
CA GLY A 194 7.56 15.66 -5.06
C GLY A 194 8.92 15.96 -4.48
N SER A 195 9.87 15.71 -5.21
CA SER A 195 11.07 16.51 -5.50
C SER A 195 12.07 15.65 -6.24
N PRO A 196 12.59 16.05 -7.37
CA PRO A 196 13.53 15.24 -8.14
C PRO A 196 14.90 15.05 -7.47
N GLU A 197 15.08 15.57 -6.28
CA GLU A 197 16.33 15.45 -5.52
C GLU A 197 16.06 15.11 -4.05
N THR A 198 16.25 13.82 -3.73
CA THR A 198 16.79 13.37 -2.45
C THR A 198 16.04 13.72 -1.16
N ALA A 199 14.83 13.24 -0.98
CA ALA A 199 14.45 12.88 0.38
C ALA A 199 14.13 11.37 0.39
N PRO A 200 14.80 10.53 1.21
CA PRO A 200 14.35 9.18 1.46
C PRO A 200 12.91 9.27 2.00
N SER A 201 12.02 8.39 1.53
CA SER A 201 10.62 8.40 1.97
C SER A 201 10.55 8.38 3.51
N ALA A 202 9.48 8.92 4.11
CA ALA A 202 9.29 8.85 5.56
C ALA A 202 9.32 7.38 6.06
N LEU A 203 8.92 6.41 5.23
CA LEU A 203 9.08 4.98 5.48
C LEU A 203 10.55 4.54 5.47
N ASP A 204 11.36 5.03 4.54
CA ASP A 204 12.80 4.77 4.52
C ASP A 204 13.48 5.42 5.72
N LEU A 205 13.07 6.63 6.10
CA LEU A 205 13.57 7.30 7.31
C LEU A 205 13.09 6.62 8.60
N ALA A 206 11.87 6.10 8.65
CA ALA A 206 11.35 5.39 9.81
C ALA A 206 11.85 3.94 9.90
N ALA A 207 12.11 3.28 8.76
CA ALA A 207 12.66 1.93 8.70
C ALA A 207 14.18 1.90 8.85
N ARG A 208 14.88 2.95 8.36
CA ARG A 208 16.33 3.05 8.38
C ARG A 208 16.94 2.84 9.76
N PRO A 209 16.50 3.50 10.85
CA PRO A 209 17.08 3.27 12.17
C PRO A 209 16.89 1.84 12.68
N ARG A 210 15.81 1.15 12.27
CA ARG A 210 15.57 -0.25 12.62
C ARG A 210 16.43 -1.19 11.81
N LEU A 211 16.60 -0.90 10.52
CA LEU A 211 17.46 -1.66 9.63
C LEU A 211 18.92 -1.46 10.01
N ASP A 212 19.37 -0.23 10.25
CA ASP A 212 20.72 0.08 10.69
C ASP A 212 21.02 -0.62 12.02
N ARG A 213 20.09 -0.59 12.98
CA ARG A 213 20.23 -1.29 14.24
C ARG A 213 20.27 -2.82 14.10
N ALA A 214 19.48 -3.38 13.18
CA ALA A 214 19.52 -4.80 12.87
C ALA A 214 20.86 -5.19 12.21
N LEU A 215 21.38 -4.39 11.28
CA LEU A 215 22.67 -4.58 10.66
C LEU A 215 23.82 -4.46 11.67
N GLU A 216 23.78 -3.46 12.58
CA GLU A 216 24.74 -3.32 13.68
C GLU A 216 24.71 -4.55 14.61
N GLN A 217 23.51 -5.06 14.95
CA GLN A 217 23.41 -6.28 15.76
C GLN A 217 23.95 -7.50 15.05
N VAL A 218 23.66 -7.68 13.76
CA VAL A 218 24.20 -8.79 12.96
C VAL A 218 25.73 -8.69 12.88
N ALA A 219 26.29 -7.50 12.63
CA ALA A 219 27.72 -7.27 12.63
C ALA A 219 28.35 -7.59 13.99
N ALA A 220 27.78 -7.11 15.08
CA ALA A 220 28.26 -7.38 16.44
C ALA A 220 28.21 -8.89 16.80
N HIS A 221 27.15 -9.61 16.39
CA HIS A 221 27.06 -11.05 16.58
C HIS A 221 28.09 -11.80 15.75
N THR A 222 28.32 -11.34 14.52
CA THR A 222 29.34 -11.95 13.64
C THR A 222 30.74 -11.78 14.25
N ASP A 223 31.08 -10.59 14.71
CA ASP A 223 32.37 -10.33 15.38
C ASP A 223 32.54 -11.16 16.65
N ALA A 224 31.48 -11.30 17.45
CA ALA A 224 31.51 -12.11 18.66
C ALA A 224 31.74 -13.60 18.33
N LEU A 225 31.09 -14.11 17.29
CA LEU A 225 31.28 -15.48 16.81
C LEU A 225 32.71 -15.71 16.30
N PHE A 226 33.27 -14.78 15.53
CA PHE A 226 34.65 -14.88 15.06
C PHE A 226 35.64 -14.88 16.22
N ARG A 227 35.45 -14.00 17.21
CA ARG A 227 36.32 -14.00 18.43
C ARG A 227 36.22 -15.33 19.19
N LEU A 228 35.01 -15.86 19.33
CA LEU A 228 34.82 -17.17 19.97
C LEU A 228 35.53 -18.29 19.21
N LEU A 229 35.46 -18.29 17.89
CA LEU A 229 36.15 -19.28 17.04
C LEU A 229 37.68 -19.14 17.16
N GLU A 230 38.21 -17.92 17.23
CA GLU A 230 39.66 -17.67 17.46
C GLU A 230 40.09 -18.16 18.83
N GLU A 231 39.34 -17.91 19.89
CA GLU A 231 39.63 -18.42 21.22
C GLU A 231 39.60 -19.97 21.30
N LEU A 232 38.61 -20.60 20.65
CA LEU A 232 38.55 -22.06 20.55
C LEU A 232 39.71 -22.64 19.76
N ARG A 233 40.18 -21.95 18.72
CA ARG A 233 41.38 -22.32 17.99
C ARG A 233 42.64 -22.18 18.85
N ALA A 234 42.80 -21.02 19.51
CA ALA A 234 43.94 -20.76 20.40
C ALA A 234 43.98 -21.73 21.59
N GLY A 235 42.81 -22.12 22.12
CA GLY A 235 42.71 -23.14 23.16
C GLY A 235 42.88 -24.58 22.71
N GLY A 236 43.15 -24.80 21.40
CA GLY A 236 43.35 -26.15 20.83
C GLY A 236 42.08 -27.01 20.74
N VAL A 237 40.91 -26.44 20.98
CA VAL A 237 39.61 -27.12 20.88
C VAL A 237 39.17 -27.24 19.41
N LEU A 238 39.52 -26.24 18.59
CA LEU A 238 39.24 -26.22 17.16
C LEU A 238 40.53 -26.39 16.36
N SER A 239 40.57 -27.39 15.49
CA SER A 239 41.72 -27.56 14.60
C SER A 239 41.79 -26.47 13.51
N GLU A 240 42.97 -26.15 13.01
CA GLU A 240 43.16 -25.19 11.94
C GLU A 240 42.35 -25.52 10.68
N GLY A 241 42.21 -26.81 10.34
CA GLY A 241 41.39 -27.25 9.22
C GLY A 241 39.89 -27.02 9.45
N ALA A 242 39.41 -27.23 10.67
CA ALA A 242 38.02 -26.97 11.03
C ALA A 242 37.74 -25.46 11.04
N PHE A 243 38.66 -24.65 11.54
CA PHE A 243 38.55 -23.19 11.51
C PHE A 243 38.40 -22.67 10.08
N LYS A 244 39.30 -23.07 9.17
CA LYS A 244 39.22 -22.70 7.74
C LYS A 244 37.95 -23.18 7.05
N ALA A 245 37.42 -24.35 7.43
CA ALA A 245 36.17 -24.85 6.89
C ALA A 245 34.97 -23.99 7.32
N VAL A 246 34.95 -23.52 8.58
CA VAL A 246 33.91 -22.61 9.09
C VAL A 246 34.04 -21.23 8.41
N GLU A 247 35.24 -20.70 8.29
CA GLU A 247 35.51 -19.44 7.61
C GLU A 247 35.07 -19.49 6.13
N ALA A 248 35.38 -20.57 5.41
CA ALA A 248 34.94 -20.76 4.03
C ALA A 248 33.42 -20.91 3.91
N ALA A 249 32.79 -21.56 4.89
CA ALA A 249 31.31 -21.69 4.91
C ALA A 249 30.60 -20.38 5.28
N ALA A 250 31.26 -19.50 6.07
CA ALA A 250 30.72 -18.18 6.42
C ALA A 250 30.98 -17.12 5.34
N ALA A 251 31.86 -17.41 4.34
CA ALA A 251 32.09 -16.49 3.25
C ALA A 251 30.83 -16.22 2.46
N PRO A 252 30.44 -14.95 2.23
CA PRO A 252 29.25 -14.61 1.49
C PRO A 252 29.34 -15.18 0.07
N ARG A 253 28.43 -16.07 -0.28
CA ARG A 253 28.31 -16.53 -1.66
C ARG A 253 27.60 -15.46 -2.49
N PRO A 254 27.94 -15.29 -3.77
CA PRO A 254 27.18 -14.43 -4.64
C PRO A 254 25.72 -14.91 -4.69
N LEU A 255 24.81 -13.96 -4.43
CA LEU A 255 23.38 -14.24 -4.51
C LEU A 255 23.00 -14.58 -5.95
N THR A 256 22.20 -15.61 -6.11
CA THR A 256 21.56 -15.87 -7.40
C THR A 256 20.58 -14.75 -7.71
N PRO A 257 20.25 -14.49 -8.99
CA PRO A 257 19.23 -13.49 -9.35
C PRO A 257 17.89 -13.72 -8.63
N MET A 258 17.55 -14.96 -8.35
CA MET A 258 16.34 -15.33 -7.62
C MET A 258 16.45 -14.95 -6.13
N GLU A 259 17.58 -15.20 -5.49
CA GLU A 259 17.83 -14.80 -4.10
C GLU A 259 17.94 -13.27 -3.94
N GLN A 260 18.51 -12.58 -4.92
CA GLN A 260 18.50 -11.10 -4.96
C GLN A 260 17.09 -10.55 -5.02
N ARG A 261 16.21 -11.16 -5.83
CA ARG A 261 14.80 -10.83 -5.88
C ARG A 261 14.08 -11.16 -4.57
N GLU A 262 14.47 -12.24 -3.89
CA GLU A 262 13.89 -12.62 -2.60
C GLU A 262 14.30 -11.71 -1.46
N LEU A 263 15.54 -11.25 -1.42
CA LEU A 263 16.03 -10.31 -0.41
C LEU A 263 15.45 -8.90 -0.55
N SER A 264 15.02 -8.51 -1.75
CA SER A 264 14.27 -7.27 -1.94
C SER A 264 12.83 -7.32 -1.40
N ARG A 265 12.37 -8.47 -0.90
CA ARG A 265 11.03 -8.68 -0.37
C ARG A 265 10.91 -8.22 1.08
N THR A 266 10.17 -7.16 1.34
CA THR A 266 9.85 -6.67 2.68
C THR A 266 8.40 -7.01 3.06
N GLY A 267 8.02 -8.25 3.23
CA GLY A 267 6.68 -8.64 3.63
C GLY A 267 6.44 -10.14 3.47
N ARG A 268 5.32 -10.66 3.96
CA ARG A 268 4.99 -12.08 3.89
C ARG A 268 4.36 -12.41 2.53
N LEU A 269 4.76 -13.53 1.94
CA LEU A 269 4.13 -14.05 0.69
C LEU A 269 2.60 -14.21 0.85
N SER A 270 2.11 -14.52 2.07
CA SER A 270 0.68 -14.64 2.39
C SER A 270 -0.12 -13.38 2.07
N ASP A 271 0.49 -12.20 2.12
CA ASP A 271 -0.20 -10.92 1.88
C ASP A 271 -0.55 -10.71 0.40
N TYR A 272 -0.03 -11.56 -0.50
CA TYR A 272 -0.29 -11.53 -1.93
C TYR A 272 -1.31 -12.58 -2.40
N TRP A 273 -1.67 -13.53 -1.55
CA TRP A 273 -2.53 -14.66 -1.91
C TRP A 273 -3.94 -14.58 -1.31
N SER A 274 -4.22 -13.53 -0.53
CA SER A 274 -5.54 -13.28 0.10
C SER A 274 -6.46 -12.45 -0.77
#